data_dc94e1e2b4566187744ea92ecfef3ce9
#
_entry.id   dc94e1e2b4566187744ea92ecfef3ce9
#
_cell.length_a   1.000
_cell.length_b   1.000
_cell.length_c   1.000
_cell.angle_alpha   90.00
_cell.angle_beta   90.00
_cell.angle_gamma   90.00
#
_symmetry.space_group_name_H-M   'P 1'
#
loop_
_entity.id
_entity.type
_entity.pdbx_description
1 polymer ?
#
loop_
_entity_poly.entity_id
_entity_poly.type
_entity_poly.pdbx_seq_one_letter_code
_entity_poly.pdbx_strand_id
1 'polypeptide(L)'
;MNQFTKYLISELIDGKTVTAVYGGGFKPPTKGHFDLVKKALDDYKEIDKFIIYVGGEARDGITQEQSMQIWQMYKEILGNKVEIVPSKNPIGDVKRYPKNNPEEKVYFVIGAREGREDDLADVAQRTAGVEEKYPNTEVKLIMTPGGEMSGTNARKALKSGNKAEFFTFLPDKVPATEKENIWDLLNGALVKETEGKAAPYGSGYKKVNENTIPSIDIAQKCAELTQHMIDKGYNIQPLPAVKFIGDDVSNAEDFLGKTAYYDPQEKMIVLYTYGRHPKDIARSFAHEMIHHMQNLEGRLENITTTDTTEDANLNDLEKEANLLGTMTFRNYTDGLQKTK
;
A
#
# COMPACT_ATOMS: atom_id res chain seq x y z
N MET A 1 -16.89 11.35 -36.14
CA MET A 1 -16.98 9.89 -36.31
C MET A 1 -18.45 9.55 -36.48
N ASN A 2 -18.84 8.79 -37.51
CA ASN A 2 -20.24 8.49 -37.74
C ASN A 2 -20.75 7.38 -36.79
N GLN A 3 -22.08 7.23 -36.67
CA GLN A 3 -22.72 6.27 -35.78
C GLN A 3 -22.33 4.79 -36.10
N PHE A 4 -22.11 4.50 -37.41
CA PHE A 4 -21.72 3.18 -37.88
C PHE A 4 -20.28 2.82 -37.45
N THR A 5 -19.36 3.77 -37.47
CA THR A 5 -17.98 3.56 -36.98
C THR A 5 -17.97 3.35 -35.46
N LYS A 6 -18.81 4.08 -34.70
CA LYS A 6 -19.00 3.82 -33.26
C LYS A 6 -19.54 2.45 -32.97
N TYR A 7 -20.53 1.99 -33.76
CA TYR A 7 -21.12 0.64 -33.62
C TYR A 7 -20.10 -0.47 -33.93
N LEU A 8 -19.32 -0.34 -35.01
CA LEU A 8 -18.29 -1.35 -35.33
C LEU A 8 -17.18 -1.41 -34.29
N ILE A 9 -16.81 -0.26 -33.72
CA ILE A 9 -15.82 -0.23 -32.62
C ILE A 9 -16.38 -0.88 -31.36
N SER A 10 -17.67 -0.65 -31.04
CA SER A 10 -18.30 -1.30 -29.88
C SER A 10 -18.36 -2.83 -30.02
N GLU A 11 -18.68 -3.35 -31.23
CA GLU A 11 -18.67 -4.80 -31.48
C GLU A 11 -17.25 -5.42 -31.48
N LEU A 12 -16.25 -4.67 -31.94
CA LEU A 12 -14.85 -5.11 -31.88
C LEU A 12 -14.28 -5.10 -30.44
N ILE A 13 -14.93 -4.34 -29.54
CA ILE A 13 -14.57 -4.23 -28.12
C ILE A 13 -15.34 -5.25 -27.26
N ASP A 14 -16.43 -5.82 -27.76
CA ASP A 14 -17.21 -6.83 -27.07
C ASP A 14 -16.37 -8.11 -26.88
N GLY A 15 -16.08 -8.44 -25.61
CA GLY A 15 -15.17 -9.54 -25.23
C GLY A 15 -13.77 -9.10 -24.80
N LYS A 16 -13.46 -7.80 -24.79
CA LYS A 16 -12.20 -7.24 -24.27
C LYS A 16 -12.27 -7.00 -22.76
N THR A 17 -11.10 -7.02 -22.14
CA THR A 17 -10.94 -6.61 -20.74
C THR A 17 -11.51 -5.22 -20.51
N VAL A 18 -12.40 -5.07 -19.52
CA VAL A 18 -13.00 -3.81 -19.12
C VAL A 18 -12.22 -3.25 -17.93
N THR A 19 -11.50 -2.16 -18.15
CA THR A 19 -10.74 -1.48 -17.10
C THR A 19 -11.36 -0.15 -16.72
N ALA A 20 -11.71 0.02 -15.46
CA ALA A 20 -12.12 1.29 -14.90
C ALA A 20 -10.91 2.05 -14.35
N VAL A 21 -10.83 3.36 -14.61
CA VAL A 21 -9.75 4.23 -14.15
C VAL A 21 -10.30 5.42 -13.38
N TYR A 22 -9.73 5.70 -12.22
CA TYR A 22 -10.11 6.79 -11.34
C TYR A 22 -8.88 7.48 -10.77
N GLY A 23 -8.81 8.80 -10.84
CA GLY A 23 -7.65 9.56 -10.39
C GLY A 23 -8.00 10.70 -9.46
N GLY A 24 -7.15 10.93 -8.47
CA GLY A 24 -7.33 12.04 -7.55
C GLY A 24 -6.17 12.22 -6.57
N GLY A 25 -6.21 13.33 -5.84
CA GLY A 25 -5.22 13.60 -4.79
C GLY A 25 -5.40 12.72 -3.55
N PHE A 26 -6.66 12.49 -3.14
CA PHE A 26 -7.06 11.64 -2.01
C PHE A 26 -6.30 11.94 -0.71
N LYS A 27 -6.36 13.17 -0.24
CA LYS A 27 -5.64 13.64 0.95
C LYS A 27 -6.61 14.02 2.10
N PRO A 28 -7.08 13.07 2.92
CA PRO A 28 -6.99 11.60 2.75
C PRO A 28 -8.09 11.04 1.83
N PRO A 29 -8.05 9.75 1.47
CA PRO A 29 -9.21 9.04 0.91
C PRO A 29 -10.35 9.04 1.92
N THR A 30 -11.53 9.51 1.50
CA THR A 30 -12.72 9.61 2.36
C THR A 30 -13.79 8.61 1.96
N LYS A 31 -14.84 8.50 2.78
CA LYS A 31 -16.03 7.71 2.50
C LYS A 31 -16.60 7.97 1.09
N GLY A 32 -16.67 9.25 0.67
CA GLY A 32 -17.18 9.58 -0.68
C GLY A 32 -16.34 8.96 -1.81
N HIS A 33 -15.02 8.91 -1.66
CA HIS A 33 -14.15 8.25 -2.64
C HIS A 33 -14.33 6.73 -2.63
N PHE A 34 -14.44 6.12 -1.45
CA PHE A 34 -14.71 4.69 -1.29
C PHE A 34 -16.06 4.29 -1.88
N ASP A 35 -17.11 5.04 -1.53
CA ASP A 35 -18.47 4.76 -1.99
C ASP A 35 -18.58 4.90 -3.52
N LEU A 36 -17.85 5.84 -4.12
CA LEU A 36 -17.76 5.98 -5.57
C LEU A 36 -17.18 4.70 -6.22
N VAL A 37 -16.04 4.23 -5.74
CA VAL A 37 -15.40 3.01 -6.28
C VAL A 37 -16.31 1.81 -6.08
N LYS A 38 -16.87 1.67 -4.88
CA LYS A 38 -17.77 0.57 -4.57
C LYS A 38 -19.01 0.59 -5.46
N LYS A 39 -19.64 1.76 -5.63
CA LYS A 39 -20.82 1.92 -6.49
C LYS A 39 -20.49 1.61 -7.94
N ALA A 40 -19.35 2.07 -8.45
CA ALA A 40 -18.93 1.73 -9.81
C ALA A 40 -18.74 0.22 -10.01
N LEU A 41 -18.14 -0.49 -9.05
CA LEU A 41 -18.00 -1.95 -9.08
C LEU A 41 -19.35 -2.70 -8.92
N ASP A 42 -20.30 -2.08 -8.22
CA ASP A 42 -21.62 -2.65 -8.03
C ASP A 42 -22.53 -2.43 -9.26
N ASP A 43 -22.45 -1.27 -9.90
CA ASP A 43 -23.27 -0.88 -11.04
C ASP A 43 -22.75 -1.48 -12.37
N TYR A 44 -21.43 -1.67 -12.50
CA TYR A 44 -20.77 -2.16 -13.72
C TYR A 44 -20.04 -3.47 -13.44
N LYS A 45 -20.79 -4.58 -13.41
CA LYS A 45 -20.27 -5.92 -13.07
C LYS A 45 -19.23 -6.44 -14.06
N GLU A 46 -19.27 -5.95 -15.29
CA GLU A 46 -18.33 -6.24 -16.36
C GLU A 46 -16.92 -5.68 -16.14
N ILE A 47 -16.71 -4.79 -15.16
CA ILE A 47 -15.38 -4.32 -14.81
C ILE A 47 -14.53 -5.51 -14.34
N ASP A 48 -13.45 -5.79 -15.07
CA ASP A 48 -12.45 -6.80 -14.71
C ASP A 48 -11.37 -6.23 -13.77
N LYS A 49 -11.01 -4.95 -13.99
CA LYS A 49 -9.94 -4.25 -13.27
C LYS A 49 -10.35 -2.81 -12.97
N PHE A 50 -10.06 -2.35 -11.76
CA PHE A 50 -10.32 -0.96 -11.33
C PHE A 50 -9.03 -0.33 -10.84
N ILE A 51 -8.48 0.66 -11.55
CA ILE A 51 -7.22 1.33 -11.22
C ILE A 51 -7.49 2.68 -10.55
N ILE A 52 -6.91 2.88 -9.36
CA ILE A 52 -6.95 4.13 -8.63
C ILE A 52 -5.58 4.81 -8.70
N TYR A 53 -5.48 5.92 -9.42
CA TYR A 53 -4.26 6.73 -9.50
C TYR A 53 -4.22 7.75 -8.36
N VAL A 54 -3.29 7.58 -7.41
CA VAL A 54 -3.15 8.41 -6.20
C VAL A 54 -2.12 9.52 -6.44
N GLY A 55 -2.52 10.77 -6.27
CA GLY A 55 -1.67 11.95 -6.52
C GLY A 55 -0.46 12.07 -5.60
N GLY A 56 0.68 12.53 -6.16
CA GLY A 56 1.97 12.62 -5.47
C GLY A 56 2.09 13.81 -4.51
N GLU A 57 1.35 14.91 -4.74
CA GLU A 57 1.46 16.10 -3.90
C GLU A 57 0.93 15.85 -2.50
N ALA A 58 1.74 16.19 -1.48
CA ALA A 58 1.28 16.21 -0.10
C ALA A 58 0.32 17.39 0.12
N ARG A 59 -0.65 17.22 1.02
CA ARG A 59 -1.57 18.29 1.40
C ARG A 59 -1.84 18.23 2.89
N ASP A 60 -1.57 19.33 3.58
CA ASP A 60 -1.73 19.41 5.04
C ASP A 60 -1.00 18.28 5.77
N GLY A 61 0.26 17.99 5.38
CA GLY A 61 1.09 16.93 5.96
C GLY A 61 0.75 15.50 5.49
N ILE A 62 -0.37 15.30 4.79
CA ILE A 62 -0.76 13.96 4.32
C ILE A 62 -0.04 13.66 3.00
N THR A 63 0.79 12.62 3.00
CA THR A 63 1.61 12.20 1.87
C THR A 63 0.87 11.28 0.90
N GLN A 64 1.50 10.99 -0.24
CA GLN A 64 1.01 9.99 -1.18
C GLN A 64 0.99 8.60 -0.56
N GLU A 65 2.07 8.24 0.13
CA GLU A 65 2.24 6.95 0.77
C GLU A 65 1.14 6.67 1.79
N GLN A 66 0.81 7.64 2.64
CA GLN A 66 -0.28 7.53 3.61
C GLN A 66 -1.64 7.34 2.91
N SER A 67 -1.88 8.07 1.83
CA SER A 67 -3.12 7.91 1.05
C SER A 67 -3.20 6.53 0.37
N MET A 68 -2.08 6.00 -0.12
CA MET A 68 -2.01 4.65 -0.68
C MET A 68 -2.24 3.58 0.38
N GLN A 69 -1.70 3.75 1.59
CA GLN A 69 -1.94 2.84 2.72
C GLN A 69 -3.43 2.79 3.08
N ILE A 70 -4.10 3.94 3.16
CA ILE A 70 -5.54 3.99 3.41
C ILE A 70 -6.33 3.31 2.29
N TRP A 71 -5.97 3.55 1.02
CA TRP A 71 -6.59 2.86 -0.11
C TRP A 71 -6.36 1.34 -0.06
N GLN A 72 -5.20 0.89 0.43
CA GLN A 72 -4.93 -0.53 0.59
C GLN A 72 -5.84 -1.17 1.65
N MET A 73 -6.08 -0.48 2.78
CA MET A 73 -7.06 -0.93 3.78
C MET A 73 -8.47 -1.02 3.17
N TYR A 74 -8.83 -0.04 2.32
CA TYR A 74 -10.13 -0.06 1.63
C TYR A 74 -10.22 -1.18 0.57
N LYS A 75 -9.12 -1.53 -0.06
CA LYS A 75 -9.05 -2.62 -1.04
C LYS A 75 -9.48 -3.97 -0.46
N GLU A 76 -9.16 -4.25 0.80
CA GLU A 76 -9.61 -5.48 1.48
C GLU A 76 -11.14 -5.64 1.47
N ILE A 77 -11.87 -4.51 1.44
CA ILE A 77 -13.34 -4.50 1.39
C ILE A 77 -13.85 -4.40 -0.05
N LEU A 78 -13.14 -3.68 -0.92
CA LEU A 78 -13.52 -3.45 -2.33
C LEU A 78 -13.26 -4.67 -3.21
N GLY A 79 -12.26 -5.50 -2.85
CA GLY A 79 -11.94 -6.75 -3.52
C GLY A 79 -10.76 -6.67 -4.50
N ASN A 80 -10.40 -7.84 -5.03
CA ASN A 80 -9.15 -8.05 -5.79
C ASN A 80 -9.10 -7.35 -7.15
N LYS A 81 -10.22 -6.89 -7.68
CA LYS A 81 -10.27 -6.12 -8.93
C LYS A 81 -9.63 -4.74 -8.82
N VAL A 82 -9.43 -4.22 -7.60
CA VAL A 82 -8.89 -2.88 -7.36
C VAL A 82 -7.37 -2.89 -7.32
N GLU A 83 -6.75 -2.02 -8.12
CA GLU A 83 -5.33 -1.72 -8.09
C GLU A 83 -5.09 -0.28 -7.66
N ILE A 84 -4.06 -0.04 -6.86
CA ILE A 84 -3.70 1.28 -6.34
C ILE A 84 -2.33 1.65 -6.89
N VAL A 85 -2.27 2.73 -7.67
CA VAL A 85 -1.08 3.13 -8.42
C VAL A 85 -0.67 4.55 -8.03
N PRO A 86 0.60 4.77 -7.65
CA PRO A 86 1.11 6.12 -7.40
C PRO A 86 1.21 6.90 -8.72
N SER A 87 0.87 8.19 -8.67
CA SER A 87 0.90 9.06 -9.85
C SER A 87 1.34 10.47 -9.49
N LYS A 88 2.21 11.04 -10.32
CA LYS A 88 2.54 12.47 -10.25
C LYS A 88 1.44 13.35 -10.84
N ASN A 89 0.65 12.81 -11.76
CA ASN A 89 -0.45 13.52 -12.42
C ASN A 89 -1.64 12.57 -12.63
N PRO A 90 -2.42 12.29 -11.57
CA PRO A 90 -3.46 11.25 -11.58
C PRO A 90 -4.53 11.48 -12.65
N ILE A 91 -4.93 12.73 -12.89
CA ILE A 91 -5.91 13.06 -13.94
C ILE A 91 -5.30 12.89 -15.34
N GLY A 92 -4.02 13.24 -15.50
CA GLY A 92 -3.29 13.03 -16.76
C GLY A 92 -3.11 11.54 -17.06
N ASP A 93 -2.86 10.71 -16.05
CA ASP A 93 -2.70 9.28 -16.24
C ASP A 93 -4.01 8.60 -16.60
N VAL A 94 -5.12 8.95 -15.92
CA VAL A 94 -6.46 8.53 -16.32
C VAL A 94 -6.76 8.87 -17.79
N LYS A 95 -6.47 10.09 -18.21
CA LYS A 95 -6.69 10.54 -19.61
C LYS A 95 -5.78 9.84 -20.62
N ARG A 96 -4.58 9.41 -20.22
CA ARG A 96 -3.63 8.70 -21.10
C ARG A 96 -3.86 7.20 -21.17
N TYR A 97 -4.52 6.62 -20.17
CA TYR A 97 -4.73 5.18 -20.08
C TYR A 97 -5.33 4.58 -21.37
N PRO A 98 -6.43 5.12 -21.94
CA PRO A 98 -7.04 4.57 -23.14
C PRO A 98 -6.12 4.59 -24.36
N LYS A 99 -5.25 5.60 -24.46
CA LYS A 99 -4.26 5.69 -25.53
C LYS A 99 -3.21 4.58 -25.47
N ASN A 100 -2.81 4.25 -24.24
CA ASN A 100 -1.77 3.26 -24.01
C ASN A 100 -2.30 1.80 -24.02
N ASN A 101 -3.62 1.64 -23.89
CA ASN A 101 -4.31 0.34 -23.86
C ASN A 101 -5.49 0.34 -24.84
N PRO A 102 -5.22 0.44 -26.16
CA PRO A 102 -6.28 0.57 -27.17
C PRO A 102 -7.10 -0.72 -27.35
N GLU A 103 -6.59 -1.86 -26.85
CA GLU A 103 -7.23 -3.16 -26.88
C GLU A 103 -8.25 -3.36 -25.74
N GLU A 104 -8.21 -2.50 -24.70
CA GLU A 104 -9.15 -2.57 -23.58
C GLU A 104 -10.36 -1.66 -23.80
N LYS A 105 -11.49 -2.04 -23.19
CA LYS A 105 -12.60 -1.11 -22.97
C LYS A 105 -12.34 -0.34 -21.69
N VAL A 106 -12.33 0.99 -21.74
CA VAL A 106 -11.96 1.82 -20.61
C VAL A 106 -13.17 2.59 -20.08
N TYR A 107 -13.43 2.46 -18.78
CA TYR A 107 -14.36 3.31 -18.06
C TYR A 107 -13.59 4.42 -17.34
N PHE A 108 -13.76 5.65 -17.82
CA PHE A 108 -13.28 6.82 -17.09
C PHE A 108 -14.28 7.15 -15.98
N VAL A 109 -13.99 6.68 -14.77
CA VAL A 109 -14.87 6.88 -13.62
C VAL A 109 -14.58 8.23 -12.98
N ILE A 110 -15.63 9.00 -12.77
CA ILE A 110 -15.57 10.33 -12.13
C ILE A 110 -16.78 10.52 -11.24
N GLY A 111 -16.61 11.23 -10.13
CA GLY A 111 -17.67 11.45 -9.15
C GLY A 111 -18.16 12.89 -9.12
N ALA A 112 -19.45 13.05 -8.83
CA ALA A 112 -20.03 14.32 -8.41
C ALA A 112 -20.96 14.08 -7.21
N ARG A 113 -21.07 15.08 -6.34
CA ARG A 113 -22.00 15.05 -5.21
C ARG A 113 -23.37 15.58 -5.64
N GLU A 114 -24.43 14.93 -5.18
CA GLU A 114 -25.80 15.38 -5.43
C GLU A 114 -26.01 16.82 -4.94
N GLY A 115 -26.66 17.64 -5.76
CA GLY A 115 -26.94 19.04 -5.45
C GLY A 115 -25.72 19.99 -5.52
N ARG A 116 -24.59 19.57 -6.10
CA ARG A 116 -23.38 20.39 -6.26
C ARG A 116 -23.11 20.67 -7.72
N GLU A 117 -23.52 21.84 -8.19
CA GLU A 117 -23.30 22.29 -9.57
C GLU A 117 -21.82 22.47 -9.91
N ASP A 118 -21.01 22.89 -8.92
CA ASP A 118 -19.56 23.03 -9.06
C ASP A 118 -18.89 21.71 -9.42
N ASP A 119 -19.34 20.60 -8.80
CA ASP A 119 -18.80 19.26 -9.07
C ASP A 119 -19.13 18.84 -10.52
N LEU A 120 -20.34 19.15 -11.01
CA LEU A 120 -20.75 18.85 -12.38
C LEU A 120 -19.96 19.68 -13.41
N ALA A 121 -19.67 20.93 -13.10
CA ALA A 121 -18.82 21.78 -13.95
C ALA A 121 -17.38 21.23 -14.03
N ASP A 122 -16.81 20.79 -12.91
CA ASP A 122 -15.48 20.15 -12.86
C ASP A 122 -15.47 18.81 -13.64
N VAL A 123 -16.54 18.00 -13.51
CA VAL A 123 -16.72 16.78 -14.31
C VAL A 123 -16.71 17.11 -15.80
N ALA A 124 -17.54 18.06 -16.24
CA ALA A 124 -17.62 18.43 -17.63
C ALA A 124 -16.25 18.90 -18.20
N GLN A 125 -15.49 19.69 -17.42
CA GLN A 125 -14.16 20.13 -17.81
C GLN A 125 -13.15 18.96 -17.90
N ARG A 126 -13.20 18.03 -16.96
CA ARG A 126 -12.25 16.89 -16.91
C ARG A 126 -12.54 15.85 -17.99
N THR A 127 -13.80 15.69 -18.39
CA THR A 127 -14.22 14.67 -19.35
C THR A 127 -14.35 15.19 -20.78
N ALA A 128 -14.26 16.49 -20.99
CA ALA A 128 -14.41 17.13 -22.30
C ALA A 128 -13.53 16.46 -23.36
N GLY A 129 -14.15 15.99 -24.45
CA GLY A 129 -13.49 15.40 -25.62
C GLY A 129 -12.81 14.03 -25.39
N VAL A 130 -12.95 13.41 -24.22
CA VAL A 130 -12.29 12.12 -23.91
C VAL A 130 -12.85 11.00 -24.79
N GLU A 131 -14.17 10.84 -24.86
CA GLU A 131 -14.83 9.81 -25.67
C GLU A 131 -14.68 10.04 -27.18
N GLU A 132 -14.60 11.31 -27.60
CA GLU A 132 -14.34 11.65 -29.01
C GLU A 132 -12.92 11.27 -29.42
N LYS A 133 -11.96 11.50 -28.52
CA LYS A 133 -10.54 11.24 -28.77
C LYS A 133 -10.18 9.76 -28.64
N TYR A 134 -10.82 9.05 -27.73
CA TYR A 134 -10.55 7.65 -27.42
C TYR A 134 -11.84 6.81 -27.54
N PRO A 135 -12.11 6.23 -28.72
CA PRO A 135 -13.36 5.47 -28.97
C PRO A 135 -13.57 4.25 -28.10
N ASN A 136 -12.49 3.73 -27.47
CA ASN A 136 -12.53 2.63 -26.51
C ASN A 136 -12.88 3.09 -25.09
N THR A 137 -13.25 4.36 -24.89
CA THR A 137 -13.51 4.94 -23.57
C THR A 137 -14.96 5.37 -23.44
N GLU A 138 -15.54 5.06 -22.29
CA GLU A 138 -16.84 5.58 -21.84
C GLU A 138 -16.65 6.33 -20.51
N VAL A 139 -17.24 7.52 -20.38
CA VAL A 139 -17.26 8.25 -19.12
C VAL A 139 -18.38 7.73 -18.23
N LYS A 140 -18.03 7.29 -17.02
CA LYS A 140 -18.97 6.81 -16.01
C LYS A 140 -19.05 7.81 -14.86
N LEU A 141 -20.09 8.65 -14.89
CA LEU A 141 -20.39 9.58 -13.80
C LEU A 141 -21.08 8.83 -12.66
N ILE A 142 -20.45 8.83 -11.49
CA ILE A 142 -21.04 8.26 -10.28
C ILE A 142 -21.50 9.38 -9.35
N MET A 143 -22.79 9.45 -9.13
CA MET A 143 -23.36 10.37 -8.14
C MET A 143 -23.18 9.79 -6.74
N THR A 144 -22.61 10.58 -5.85
CA THR A 144 -22.49 10.27 -4.42
C THR A 144 -23.39 11.19 -3.60
N PRO A 145 -23.88 10.75 -2.43
CA PRO A 145 -24.71 11.59 -1.59
C PRO A 145 -24.10 12.96 -1.35
N GLY A 146 -24.93 14.01 -1.45
CA GLY A 146 -24.54 15.38 -1.12
C GLY A 146 -24.18 15.51 0.35
N GLY A 147 -23.44 16.55 0.72
CA GLY A 147 -23.09 16.85 2.09
C GLY A 147 -21.65 17.34 2.25
N GLU A 148 -21.22 17.47 3.50
CA GLU A 148 -19.90 18.03 3.86
C GLU A 148 -18.76 17.01 3.77
N MET A 149 -18.98 15.84 3.14
CA MET A 149 -18.00 14.79 2.94
C MET A 149 -16.89 15.21 1.98
N SER A 150 -15.95 15.98 2.49
CA SER A 150 -14.79 16.45 1.70
C SER A 150 -13.47 16.15 2.39
N GLY A 151 -12.42 15.92 1.60
CA GLY A 151 -11.08 15.79 2.13
C GLY A 151 -10.64 17.04 2.94
N THR A 152 -11.18 18.21 2.62
CA THR A 152 -10.92 19.45 3.37
C THR A 152 -11.50 19.38 4.78
N ASN A 153 -12.73 18.93 4.94
CA ASN A 153 -13.35 18.82 6.26
C ASN A 153 -12.71 17.68 7.08
N ALA A 154 -12.38 16.55 6.45
CA ALA A 154 -11.61 15.50 7.09
C ALA A 154 -10.27 16.01 7.65
N ARG A 155 -9.54 16.84 6.89
CA ARG A 155 -8.29 17.46 7.36
C ARG A 155 -8.51 18.48 8.49
N LYS A 156 -9.62 19.21 8.47
CA LYS A 156 -9.99 20.12 9.60
C LYS A 156 -10.22 19.34 10.88
N ALA A 157 -11.01 18.26 10.84
CA ALA A 157 -11.26 17.40 11.98
C ALA A 157 -9.97 16.77 12.49
N LEU A 158 -9.07 16.34 11.59
CA LEU A 158 -7.77 15.80 11.94
C LEU A 158 -6.89 16.85 12.64
N LYS A 159 -6.79 18.09 12.11
CA LYS A 159 -6.02 19.20 12.68
C LYS A 159 -6.53 19.66 14.05
N SER A 160 -7.84 19.61 14.26
CA SER A 160 -8.45 19.95 15.54
C SER A 160 -8.34 18.84 16.59
N GLY A 161 -7.79 17.67 16.24
CA GLY A 161 -7.75 16.51 17.12
C GLY A 161 -9.13 15.88 17.37
N ASN A 162 -10.16 16.25 16.60
CA ASN A 162 -11.51 15.74 16.77
C ASN A 162 -11.67 14.37 16.07
N LYS A 163 -11.23 13.32 16.78
CA LYS A 163 -11.23 11.94 16.29
C LYS A 163 -12.63 11.44 15.93
N ALA A 164 -13.63 11.77 16.77
CA ALA A 164 -15.01 11.33 16.53
C ALA A 164 -15.56 11.93 15.23
N GLU A 165 -15.32 13.21 14.98
CA GLU A 165 -15.70 13.86 13.73
C GLU A 165 -14.92 13.30 12.54
N PHE A 166 -13.60 13.10 12.69
CA PHE A 166 -12.78 12.52 11.64
C PHE A 166 -13.30 11.14 11.19
N PHE A 167 -13.75 10.31 12.12
CA PHE A 167 -14.28 8.98 11.81
C PHE A 167 -15.54 9.01 10.96
N THR A 168 -16.31 10.11 10.98
CA THR A 168 -17.47 10.27 10.11
C THR A 168 -17.10 10.39 8.63
N PHE A 169 -15.86 10.80 8.32
CA PHE A 169 -15.34 10.88 6.96
C PHE A 169 -14.79 9.54 6.44
N LEU A 170 -14.69 8.52 7.28
CA LEU A 170 -14.24 7.19 6.89
C LEU A 170 -15.43 6.28 6.54
N PRO A 171 -15.25 5.31 5.62
CA PRO A 171 -16.32 4.42 5.23
C PRO A 171 -16.93 3.65 6.40
N ASP A 172 -18.25 3.47 6.42
CA ASP A 172 -18.95 2.76 7.51
C ASP A 172 -18.52 1.29 7.60
N LYS A 173 -18.17 0.69 6.47
CA LYS A 173 -17.74 -0.71 6.36
C LYS A 173 -16.34 -0.98 6.87
N VAL A 174 -15.55 0.07 7.09
CA VAL A 174 -14.20 -0.06 7.65
C VAL A 174 -14.33 -0.39 9.15
N PRO A 175 -13.69 -1.48 9.63
CA PRO A 175 -13.70 -1.86 11.04
C PRO A 175 -13.19 -0.73 11.95
N ALA A 176 -13.66 -0.70 13.20
CA ALA A 176 -13.24 0.33 14.16
C ALA A 176 -11.72 0.34 14.37
N THR A 177 -11.09 -0.83 14.42
CA THR A 177 -9.64 -0.98 14.51
C THR A 177 -8.92 -0.34 13.34
N GLU A 178 -9.42 -0.51 12.11
CA GLU A 178 -8.82 0.11 10.94
C GLU A 178 -9.03 1.63 10.92
N LYS A 179 -10.16 2.14 11.44
CA LYS A 179 -10.38 3.58 11.61
C LYS A 179 -9.39 4.18 12.61
N GLU A 180 -9.07 3.45 13.67
CA GLU A 180 -8.00 3.82 14.61
C GLU A 180 -6.63 3.87 13.92
N ASN A 181 -6.29 2.84 13.16
CA ASN A 181 -5.04 2.79 12.40
C ASN A 181 -4.90 3.97 11.42
N ILE A 182 -6.00 4.32 10.72
CA ILE A 182 -6.02 5.50 9.82
C ILE A 182 -5.81 6.79 10.60
N TRP A 183 -6.44 6.93 11.76
CA TRP A 183 -6.25 8.10 12.62
C TRP A 183 -4.80 8.24 13.05
N ASP A 184 -4.19 7.18 13.57
CA ASP A 184 -2.81 7.20 14.07
C ASP A 184 -1.81 7.47 12.94
N LEU A 185 -2.02 6.84 11.78
CA LEU A 185 -1.24 7.07 10.56
C LEU A 185 -1.21 8.55 10.15
N LEU A 186 -2.35 9.24 10.22
CA LEU A 186 -2.47 10.63 9.78
C LEU A 186 -2.12 11.62 10.89
N ASN A 187 -2.44 11.33 12.15
CA ASN A 187 -2.15 12.21 13.28
C ASN A 187 -0.66 12.33 13.54
N GLY A 188 0.09 11.23 13.40
CA GLY A 188 1.56 11.25 13.49
C GLY A 188 2.25 12.14 12.45
N ALA A 189 1.61 12.42 11.31
CA ALA A 189 2.12 13.33 10.29
C ALA A 189 1.99 14.82 10.69
N LEU A 190 0.87 15.18 11.32
CA LEU A 190 0.61 16.57 11.73
C LEU A 190 1.50 17.03 12.88
N VAL A 191 1.87 16.12 13.78
CA VAL A 191 2.79 16.42 14.90
C VAL A 191 4.18 16.82 14.36
N LYS A 192 4.61 16.26 13.23
CA LYS A 192 5.89 16.62 12.60
C LYS A 192 5.92 18.03 11.99
N GLU A 193 4.79 18.55 11.51
CA GLU A 193 4.72 19.92 10.96
C GLU A 193 4.76 21.02 12.05
N THR A 194 4.28 20.74 13.25
CA THR A 194 4.26 21.70 14.35
C THR A 194 5.59 21.80 15.11
N GLU A 195 6.46 20.80 14.99
CA GLU A 195 7.79 20.79 15.65
C GLU A 195 8.92 21.43 14.80
N GLY A 196 8.62 21.95 13.62
CA GLY A 196 9.57 22.53 12.65
C GLY A 196 10.12 23.92 12.95
N LYS A 197 10.24 24.36 14.23
CA LYS A 197 11.01 25.56 14.63
C LYS A 197 12.01 25.23 15.73
N ALA A 198 13.24 25.04 15.27
CA ALA A 198 14.53 25.22 15.94
C ALA A 198 14.68 24.78 17.40
N ALA A 199 15.50 23.75 17.62
CA ALA A 199 16.36 23.70 18.82
C ALA A 199 17.67 22.94 18.48
N PRO A 200 18.79 23.32 19.16
CA PRO A 200 20.13 22.94 18.73
C PRO A 200 20.53 21.54 19.18
N TYR A 201 21.55 21.02 18.56
CA TYR A 201 22.24 19.78 18.86
C TYR A 201 22.31 19.39 20.33
N GLY A 202 21.77 18.20 20.65
CA GLY A 202 21.92 17.58 21.96
C GLY A 202 21.41 16.14 21.94
N SER A 203 22.33 15.19 22.15
CA SER A 203 22.15 13.77 22.27
C SER A 203 20.93 13.35 23.10
N GLY A 204 20.03 12.55 22.51
CA GLY A 204 18.98 11.86 23.22
C GLY A 204 18.13 11.06 22.24
N TYR A 205 18.30 9.74 22.22
CA TYR A 205 17.38 8.83 21.54
C TYR A 205 15.99 8.97 22.16
N LYS A 206 15.08 9.70 21.50
CA LYS A 206 13.65 9.64 21.82
C LYS A 206 13.08 8.36 21.22
N LYS A 207 12.50 7.51 22.05
CA LYS A 207 11.65 6.40 21.63
C LYS A 207 10.54 6.95 20.72
N VAL A 208 10.56 6.57 19.46
CA VAL A 208 9.45 6.82 18.53
C VAL A 208 8.46 5.69 18.77
N ASN A 209 7.29 6.01 19.31
CA ASN A 209 6.15 5.08 19.37
C ASN A 209 5.59 4.92 17.95
N GLU A 210 6.13 4.01 17.19
CA GLU A 210 5.56 3.60 15.90
C GLU A 210 4.78 2.31 16.10
N ASN A 211 3.49 2.44 16.43
CA ASN A 211 2.50 1.39 16.21
C ASN A 211 2.32 1.25 14.69
N THR A 212 3.12 0.44 14.04
CA THR A 212 2.94 0.17 12.61
C THR A 212 2.74 -1.32 12.40
N ILE A 213 1.53 -1.68 11.99
CA ILE A 213 1.34 -2.74 10.99
C ILE A 213 2.37 -2.46 9.90
N PRO A 214 3.11 -3.48 9.41
CA PRO A 214 4.18 -3.23 8.46
C PRO A 214 3.62 -2.41 7.31
N SER A 215 4.22 -1.25 7.08
CA SER A 215 3.86 -0.43 5.94
C SER A 215 4.01 -1.29 4.69
N ILE A 216 3.20 -1.05 3.66
CA ILE A 216 3.37 -1.65 2.31
C ILE A 216 4.85 -1.64 1.91
N ASP A 217 5.59 -0.60 2.34
CA ASP A 217 7.04 -0.48 2.17
C ASP A 217 7.82 -1.67 2.76
N ILE A 218 7.43 -2.25 3.90
CA ILE A 218 8.14 -3.42 4.48
C ILE A 218 7.85 -4.69 3.70
N ALA A 219 6.60 -4.98 3.38
CA ALA A 219 6.25 -6.15 2.58
C ALA A 219 6.89 -6.06 1.18
N GLN A 220 6.86 -4.89 0.56
CA GLN A 220 7.51 -4.62 -0.71
C GLN A 220 9.03 -4.80 -0.60
N LYS A 221 9.69 -4.26 0.43
CA LYS A 221 11.13 -4.44 0.65
C LYS A 221 11.52 -5.90 0.87
N CYS A 222 10.70 -6.66 1.59
CA CYS A 222 10.89 -8.10 1.73
C CYS A 222 10.79 -8.80 0.37
N ALA A 223 9.81 -8.44 -0.46
CA ALA A 223 9.66 -8.99 -1.81
C ALA A 223 10.84 -8.63 -2.74
N GLU A 224 11.29 -7.37 -2.74
CA GLU A 224 12.44 -6.92 -3.51
C GLU A 224 13.73 -7.61 -3.05
N LEU A 225 13.91 -7.79 -1.74
CA LEU A 225 15.04 -8.51 -1.17
C LEU A 225 15.00 -10.00 -1.52
N THR A 226 13.81 -10.62 -1.52
CA THR A 226 13.61 -11.99 -2.00
C THR A 226 14.04 -12.13 -3.47
N GLN A 227 13.59 -11.20 -4.33
CA GLN A 227 14.00 -11.21 -5.75
C GLN A 227 15.50 -11.04 -5.90
N HIS A 228 16.12 -10.13 -5.11
CA HIS A 228 17.58 -9.97 -5.09
C HIS A 228 18.30 -11.27 -4.70
N MET A 229 17.78 -12.02 -3.72
CA MET A 229 18.35 -13.31 -3.32
C MET A 229 18.24 -14.34 -4.45
N ILE A 230 17.11 -14.43 -5.13
CA ILE A 230 16.90 -15.29 -6.30
C ILE A 230 17.91 -14.94 -7.40
N ASP A 231 18.05 -13.65 -7.73
CA ASP A 231 18.99 -13.17 -8.76
C ASP A 231 20.45 -13.47 -8.42
N LYS A 232 20.77 -13.59 -7.13
CA LYS A 232 22.10 -13.99 -6.62
C LYS A 232 22.29 -15.50 -6.53
N GLY A 233 21.28 -16.29 -6.89
CA GLY A 233 21.36 -17.74 -6.94
C GLY A 233 21.17 -18.44 -5.59
N TYR A 234 20.57 -17.78 -4.59
CA TYR A 234 20.21 -18.45 -3.34
C TYR A 234 19.13 -19.51 -3.59
N ASN A 235 19.31 -20.69 -3.03
CA ASN A 235 18.34 -21.76 -3.10
C ASN A 235 17.22 -21.57 -2.06
N ILE A 236 16.26 -20.70 -2.37
CA ILE A 236 15.17 -20.33 -1.46
C ILE A 236 13.77 -20.69 -2.01
N GLN A 237 13.71 -21.50 -3.04
CA GLN A 237 12.44 -21.95 -3.62
C GLN A 237 12.14 -23.41 -3.25
N PRO A 238 10.87 -23.76 -2.88
CA PRO A 238 9.68 -22.89 -2.83
C PRO A 238 9.78 -21.82 -1.73
N LEU A 239 9.25 -20.62 -1.98
CA LEU A 239 9.33 -19.49 -1.03
C LEU A 239 8.56 -19.79 0.27
N PRO A 240 9.04 -19.28 1.42
CA PRO A 240 8.34 -19.39 2.68
C PRO A 240 7.10 -18.48 2.74
N ALA A 241 6.12 -18.84 3.55
CA ALA A 241 5.10 -17.90 3.97
C ALA A 241 5.72 -16.80 4.87
N VAL A 242 5.19 -15.57 4.81
CA VAL A 242 5.67 -14.48 5.67
C VAL A 242 4.50 -13.91 6.46
N LYS A 243 4.63 -13.90 7.79
CA LYS A 243 3.65 -13.33 8.71
C LYS A 243 4.26 -12.14 9.43
N PHE A 244 3.53 -11.04 9.44
CA PHE A 244 3.90 -9.84 10.19
C PHE A 244 3.06 -9.73 11.45
N ILE A 245 3.71 -9.42 12.59
CA ILE A 245 3.07 -9.18 13.89
C ILE A 245 3.35 -7.73 14.25
N GLY A 246 2.33 -6.86 14.12
CA GLY A 246 2.42 -5.42 14.32
C GLY A 246 1.80 -4.90 15.61
N ASP A 247 1.22 -5.78 16.43
CA ASP A 247 0.43 -5.43 17.61
C ASP A 247 0.94 -6.03 18.93
N ASP A 248 2.07 -6.74 18.90
CA ASP A 248 2.66 -7.34 20.11
C ASP A 248 3.51 -6.32 20.88
N VAL A 249 2.82 -5.51 21.67
CA VAL A 249 3.44 -4.48 22.55
C VAL A 249 4.31 -5.14 23.61
N SER A 250 3.86 -6.26 24.20
CA SER A 250 4.57 -6.95 25.25
C SER A 250 5.92 -7.49 24.78
N ASN A 251 5.97 -8.06 23.60
CA ASN A 251 7.21 -8.49 22.97
C ASN A 251 8.16 -7.30 22.66
N ALA A 252 7.62 -6.17 22.25
CA ALA A 252 8.42 -4.99 21.92
C ALA A 252 8.99 -4.27 23.17
N GLU A 253 8.33 -4.39 24.31
CA GLU A 253 8.78 -3.84 25.59
C GLU A 253 9.73 -4.80 26.33
N ASP A 254 9.76 -6.06 25.98
CA ASP A 254 10.70 -7.05 26.52
C ASP A 254 12.11 -6.78 25.97
N PHE A 255 13.09 -6.70 26.89
CA PHE A 255 14.51 -6.53 26.52
C PHE A 255 15.04 -7.71 25.66
N LEU A 256 14.48 -8.92 25.84
CA LEU A 256 14.77 -10.14 25.09
C LEU A 256 13.67 -10.44 24.06
N GLY A 257 12.83 -9.49 23.74
CA GLY A 257 11.74 -9.64 22.79
C GLY A 257 12.20 -10.15 21.43
N LYS A 258 11.44 -11.07 20.85
CA LYS A 258 11.74 -11.67 19.54
C LYS A 258 11.68 -10.61 18.43
N THR A 259 12.65 -10.63 17.54
CA THR A 259 12.67 -9.75 16.36
C THR A 259 12.06 -10.44 15.13
N ALA A 260 12.35 -11.71 14.98
CA ALA A 260 11.84 -12.61 13.94
C ALA A 260 12.10 -14.06 14.36
N TYR A 261 11.49 -14.99 13.65
CA TYR A 261 11.91 -16.40 13.65
C TYR A 261 11.42 -17.11 12.39
N TYR A 262 12.14 -18.17 12.02
CA TYR A 262 11.72 -19.10 10.99
C TYR A 262 11.14 -20.36 11.60
N ASP A 263 9.97 -20.78 11.12
CA ASP A 263 9.36 -22.08 11.47
C ASP A 263 9.67 -23.09 10.35
N PRO A 264 10.54 -24.10 10.60
CA PRO A 264 10.94 -25.05 9.58
C PRO A 264 9.84 -26.04 9.21
N GLN A 265 8.86 -26.30 10.08
CA GLN A 265 7.77 -27.24 9.83
C GLN A 265 6.73 -26.59 8.91
N GLU A 266 6.30 -25.38 9.24
CA GLU A 266 5.33 -24.60 8.46
C GLU A 266 5.98 -23.87 7.26
N LYS A 267 7.32 -23.87 7.17
CA LYS A 267 8.09 -23.07 6.20
C LYS A 267 7.65 -21.62 6.20
N MET A 268 7.58 -21.03 7.40
CA MET A 268 7.05 -19.69 7.61
C MET A 268 8.06 -18.81 8.35
N ILE A 269 8.21 -17.57 7.87
CA ILE A 269 8.94 -16.52 8.57
C ILE A 269 7.94 -15.65 9.31
N VAL A 270 8.16 -15.43 10.60
CA VAL A 270 7.40 -14.51 11.44
C VAL A 270 8.26 -13.31 11.77
N LEU A 271 7.76 -12.10 11.47
CA LEU A 271 8.45 -10.82 11.70
C LEU A 271 7.65 -9.98 12.70
N TYR A 272 8.28 -9.61 13.82
CA TYR A 272 7.71 -8.63 14.75
C TYR A 272 8.07 -7.23 14.28
N THR A 273 7.07 -6.38 14.09
CA THR A 273 7.25 -5.06 13.45
C THR A 273 6.94 -3.89 14.35
N TYR A 274 6.27 -4.12 15.49
CA TYR A 274 5.92 -3.07 16.43
C TYR A 274 7.15 -2.32 16.95
N GLY A 275 7.14 -0.99 16.81
CA GLY A 275 8.21 -0.13 17.30
C GLY A 275 9.59 -0.31 16.64
N ARG A 276 9.68 -1.04 15.53
CA ARG A 276 10.95 -1.34 14.86
C ARG A 276 11.16 -0.55 13.58
N HIS A 277 12.39 -0.14 13.35
CA HIS A 277 12.74 0.56 12.13
C HIS A 277 12.68 -0.39 10.89
N PRO A 278 12.15 0.05 9.73
CA PRO A 278 12.03 -0.76 8.51
C PRO A 278 13.31 -1.48 8.08
N LYS A 279 14.48 -0.86 8.23
CA LYS A 279 15.77 -1.48 7.91
C LYS A 279 16.11 -2.65 8.82
N ASP A 280 15.71 -2.59 10.09
CA ASP A 280 15.98 -3.66 11.04
C ASP A 280 15.04 -4.85 10.81
N ILE A 281 13.78 -4.58 10.42
CA ILE A 281 12.85 -5.62 10.01
C ILE A 281 13.35 -6.33 8.75
N ALA A 282 13.79 -5.58 7.73
CA ALA A 282 14.33 -6.16 6.50
C ALA A 282 15.63 -6.94 6.73
N ARG A 283 16.47 -6.52 7.70
CA ARG A 283 17.67 -7.28 8.10
C ARG A 283 17.30 -8.58 8.80
N SER A 284 16.31 -8.56 9.71
CA SER A 284 15.78 -9.78 10.33
C SER A 284 15.18 -10.70 9.28
N PHE A 285 14.41 -10.18 8.32
CA PHE A 285 13.89 -10.98 7.22
C PHE A 285 15.00 -11.67 6.41
N ALA A 286 16.07 -10.97 6.06
CA ALA A 286 17.19 -11.56 5.34
C ALA A 286 17.85 -12.69 6.13
N HIS A 287 17.96 -12.57 7.46
CA HIS A 287 18.46 -13.60 8.34
C HIS A 287 17.57 -14.85 8.31
N GLU A 288 16.25 -14.69 8.48
CA GLU A 288 15.31 -15.82 8.47
C GLU A 288 15.20 -16.49 7.09
N MET A 289 15.43 -15.77 6.01
CA MET A 289 15.52 -16.34 4.65
C MET A 289 16.72 -17.27 4.49
N ILE A 290 17.81 -17.04 5.21
CA ILE A 290 18.94 -17.99 5.22
C ILE A 290 18.56 -19.26 5.99
N HIS A 291 17.85 -19.17 7.10
CA HIS A 291 17.31 -20.35 7.78
C HIS A 291 16.33 -21.14 6.89
N HIS A 292 15.53 -20.45 6.10
CA HIS A 292 14.71 -21.13 5.10
C HIS A 292 15.56 -21.90 4.06
N MET A 293 16.62 -21.29 3.55
CA MET A 293 17.57 -21.97 2.65
C MET A 293 18.20 -23.19 3.33
N GLN A 294 18.68 -23.06 4.56
CA GLN A 294 19.26 -24.16 5.35
C GLN A 294 18.27 -25.29 5.56
N ASN A 295 16.97 -24.96 5.77
CA ASN A 295 15.91 -25.95 5.88
C ASN A 295 15.65 -26.70 4.57
N LEU A 296 15.64 -25.99 3.43
CA LEU A 296 15.50 -26.62 2.11
C LEU A 296 16.69 -27.54 1.77
N GLU A 297 17.85 -27.27 2.34
CA GLU A 297 19.07 -28.11 2.24
C GLU A 297 19.07 -29.28 3.23
N GLY A 298 18.01 -29.45 4.07
CA GLY A 298 17.89 -30.51 5.07
C GLY A 298 18.81 -30.31 6.29
N ARG A 299 19.38 -29.14 6.49
CA ARG A 299 20.36 -28.85 7.55
C ARG A 299 19.74 -28.57 8.92
N LEU A 300 18.42 -28.33 8.97
CA LEU A 300 17.68 -28.08 10.23
C LEU A 300 17.01 -29.34 10.81
N GLU A 301 17.13 -30.50 10.19
CA GLU A 301 16.33 -31.70 10.54
C GLU A 301 16.61 -32.31 11.91
N ASN A 302 17.74 -32.03 12.55
CA ASN A 302 18.12 -32.66 13.82
C ASN A 302 18.37 -31.66 14.95
N ILE A 303 17.84 -30.44 14.83
CA ILE A 303 17.97 -29.42 15.86
C ILE A 303 16.88 -29.59 16.89
N THR A 304 17.24 -29.91 18.13
CA THR A 304 16.32 -30.15 19.24
C THR A 304 16.33 -29.04 20.30
N THR A 305 17.21 -28.07 20.18
CA THR A 305 17.36 -26.92 21.07
C THR A 305 17.40 -25.61 20.29
N THR A 306 17.04 -24.52 20.93
CA THR A 306 17.23 -23.14 20.41
C THR A 306 18.45 -22.46 21.05
N ASP A 307 19.16 -23.16 21.93
CA ASP A 307 20.37 -22.64 22.59
C ASP A 307 21.61 -22.98 21.78
N THR A 308 22.22 -21.95 21.19
CA THR A 308 23.45 -22.05 20.37
C THR A 308 24.68 -22.48 21.16
N THR A 309 24.62 -22.45 22.49
CA THR A 309 25.72 -22.92 23.34
C THR A 309 25.68 -24.43 23.57
N GLU A 310 24.52 -25.06 23.38
CA GLU A 310 24.32 -26.48 23.58
C GLU A 310 24.53 -27.31 22.29
N ASP A 311 24.37 -26.70 21.11
CA ASP A 311 24.51 -27.34 19.81
C ASP A 311 25.48 -26.57 18.89
N ALA A 312 26.65 -27.18 18.61
CA ALA A 312 27.66 -26.61 17.75
C ALA A 312 27.21 -26.44 16.30
N ASN A 313 26.33 -27.35 15.81
CA ASN A 313 25.75 -27.25 14.46
C ASN A 313 24.78 -26.05 14.37
N LEU A 314 23.93 -25.88 15.38
CA LEU A 314 23.06 -24.71 15.47
C LEU A 314 23.86 -23.40 15.49
N ASN A 315 24.93 -23.36 16.27
CA ASN A 315 25.81 -22.19 16.34
C ASN A 315 26.43 -21.84 14.97
N ASP A 316 26.83 -22.82 14.18
CA ASP A 316 27.39 -22.58 12.85
C ASP A 316 26.33 -22.15 11.84
N LEU A 317 25.09 -22.67 11.92
CA LEU A 317 23.95 -22.23 11.13
C LEU A 317 23.56 -20.78 11.43
N GLU A 318 23.56 -20.41 12.71
CA GLU A 318 23.32 -19.02 13.15
C GLU A 318 24.40 -18.05 12.68
N LYS A 319 25.68 -18.44 12.76
CA LYS A 319 26.78 -17.63 12.22
C LYS A 319 26.62 -17.41 10.72
N GLU A 320 26.28 -18.45 9.97
CA GLU A 320 26.02 -18.36 8.54
C GLU A 320 24.84 -17.44 8.25
N ALA A 321 23.71 -17.61 8.97
CA ALA A 321 22.52 -16.77 8.80
C ALA A 321 22.83 -15.29 9.09
N ASN A 322 23.58 -15.00 10.15
CA ASN A 322 24.04 -13.66 10.48
C ASN A 322 24.96 -13.06 9.41
N LEU A 323 25.92 -13.84 8.91
CA LEU A 323 26.87 -13.38 7.91
C LEU A 323 26.16 -13.14 6.56
N LEU A 324 25.53 -14.17 6.01
CA LEU A 324 24.90 -14.11 4.69
C LEU A 324 23.70 -13.16 4.67
N GLY A 325 22.86 -13.17 5.70
CA GLY A 325 21.73 -12.25 5.82
C GLY A 325 22.17 -10.78 5.85
N THR A 326 23.20 -10.47 6.65
CA THR A 326 23.77 -9.12 6.71
C THR A 326 24.39 -8.70 5.38
N MET A 327 25.18 -9.56 4.75
CA MET A 327 25.82 -9.28 3.47
C MET A 327 24.79 -9.10 2.35
N THR A 328 23.77 -9.95 2.31
CA THR A 328 22.69 -9.86 1.33
C THR A 328 21.93 -8.55 1.46
N PHE A 329 21.52 -8.19 2.67
CA PHE A 329 20.86 -6.93 2.93
C PHE A 329 21.72 -5.72 2.56
N ARG A 330 23.01 -5.74 2.88
CA ARG A 330 23.97 -4.68 2.51
C ARG A 330 24.11 -4.57 0.99
N ASN A 331 24.34 -5.68 0.29
CA ASN A 331 24.48 -5.68 -1.17
C ASN A 331 23.22 -5.17 -1.89
N TYR A 332 22.04 -5.53 -1.39
CA TYR A 332 20.77 -5.01 -1.86
C TYR A 332 20.68 -3.47 -1.69
N THR A 333 20.97 -2.97 -0.49
CA THR A 333 20.90 -1.53 -0.20
C THR A 333 21.96 -0.72 -0.95
N ASP A 334 23.17 -1.24 -1.12
CA ASP A 334 24.25 -0.60 -1.89
C ASP A 334 23.91 -0.58 -3.41
N GLY A 335 23.19 -1.58 -3.90
CA GLY A 335 22.65 -1.62 -5.26
C GLY A 335 21.65 -0.49 -5.53
N LEU A 336 20.77 -0.22 -4.58
CA LEU A 336 19.79 0.87 -4.68
C LEU A 336 20.42 2.27 -4.71
N GLN A 337 21.61 2.44 -4.11
CA GLN A 337 22.32 3.73 -4.11
C GLN A 337 23.05 4.02 -5.42
N LYS A 338 23.42 2.97 -6.20
CA LYS A 338 24.11 3.11 -7.48
C LYS A 338 23.18 3.39 -8.65
N THR A 339 21.88 3.21 -8.47
CA THR A 339 20.84 3.44 -9.49
C THR A 339 20.16 4.81 -9.35
N LYS A 340 20.60 5.64 -8.43
CA LYS A 340 20.22 7.06 -8.26
C LYS A 340 21.34 7.97 -8.79
#